data_9d78dddb8f9b35a63761e4eeaf372a2a
#
_entry.id   9d78dddb8f9b35a63761e4eeaf372a2a
#
_cell.length_a   1.000
_cell.length_b   1.000
_cell.length_c   1.000
_cell.angle_alpha   90.00
_cell.angle_beta   90.00
_cell.angle_gamma   90.00
#
_symmetry.space_group_name_H-M   'P 1'
#
loop_
_entity.id
_entity.type
_entity.pdbx_description
1 polymer ?
#
loop_
_entity_poly.entity_id
_entity_poly.type
_entity_poly.pdbx_seq_one_letter_code
_entity_poly.pdbx_strand_id
1 'polypeptide(L)'
;MPYDPTDPTARDSALQPSEQRRLEEANYYLENNKPAQAAPIFAKLAEVLESAKQPKRAANLHSQAAIAFARSRNEAALLQARAALSMLMQYKLEQQAAALYKDLMREFTKRGMKTAAEALSKEFGEIISQPTAPDPRTAQWNSLPSHCPTCGASLRQSEVKWTEAHTVECGFCGTPIRPSV
;
A
#
# COMPACT_ATOMS: atom_id res chain seq x y z
N MET A 1 23.90 12.89 -8.28
CA MET A 1 23.49 14.23 -8.75
C MET A 1 23.13 15.05 -7.54
N PRO A 2 23.64 16.27 -7.36
CA PRO A 2 23.27 17.11 -6.21
C PRO A 2 21.81 17.53 -6.33
N TYR A 3 21.11 17.58 -5.20
CA TYR A 3 19.74 18.08 -5.07
C TYR A 3 19.67 19.54 -5.52
N ASP A 4 18.87 19.81 -6.55
CA ASP A 4 18.59 21.18 -7.00
C ASP A 4 17.28 21.67 -6.34
N PRO A 5 17.35 22.60 -5.38
CA PRO A 5 16.18 23.14 -4.69
C PRO A 5 15.28 24.02 -5.57
N THR A 6 15.68 24.30 -6.81
CA THR A 6 14.94 25.15 -7.75
C THR A 6 14.15 24.36 -8.78
N ASP A 7 14.27 23.02 -8.82
CA ASP A 7 13.50 22.18 -9.71
C ASP A 7 12.02 22.13 -9.26
N PRO A 8 11.09 22.73 -10.02
CA PRO A 8 9.68 22.74 -9.68
C PRO A 8 9.07 21.32 -9.66
N THR A 9 9.65 20.36 -10.38
CA THR A 9 9.17 18.97 -10.42
C THR A 9 9.57 18.19 -9.17
N ALA A 10 10.65 18.56 -8.49
CA ALA A 10 11.07 17.96 -7.23
C ALA A 10 10.20 18.42 -6.04
N ARG A 11 9.58 19.61 -6.12
CA ARG A 11 8.69 20.13 -5.09
C ARG A 11 7.31 19.46 -5.07
N ASP A 12 6.83 18.97 -6.22
CA ASP A 12 5.51 18.32 -6.33
C ASP A 12 5.46 16.89 -5.77
N SER A 13 6.59 16.29 -5.42
CA SER A 13 6.63 14.89 -5.03
C SER A 13 6.85 14.63 -3.52
N ALA A 14 7.18 15.64 -2.74
CA ALA A 14 7.47 15.49 -1.31
C ALA A 14 6.41 16.16 -0.44
N LEU A 15 6.03 15.50 0.67
CA LEU A 15 5.28 16.13 1.75
C LEU A 15 6.07 17.35 2.27
N GLN A 16 5.37 18.43 2.58
CA GLN A 16 5.98 19.58 3.24
C GLN A 16 6.59 19.16 4.59
N PRO A 17 7.60 19.83 5.11
CA PRO A 17 8.22 19.46 6.40
C PRO A 17 7.23 19.37 7.57
N SER A 18 6.19 20.20 7.56
CA SER A 18 5.11 20.16 8.56
C SER A 18 4.24 18.92 8.44
N GLU A 19 3.97 18.44 7.21
CA GLU A 19 3.19 17.25 6.93
C GLU A 19 3.99 15.98 7.24
N GLN A 20 5.30 16.02 6.97
CA GLN A 20 6.19 14.93 7.33
C GLN A 20 6.27 14.72 8.84
N ARG A 21 6.36 15.79 9.63
CA ARG A 21 6.29 15.70 11.10
C ARG A 21 4.96 15.12 11.58
N ARG A 22 3.85 15.47 10.94
CA ARG A 22 2.53 14.89 11.26
C ARG A 22 2.46 13.41 10.91
N LEU A 23 3.09 12.99 9.82
CA LEU A 23 3.17 11.58 9.46
C LEU A 23 3.99 10.78 10.50
N GLU A 24 5.10 11.35 10.95
CA GLU A 24 5.93 10.77 12.02
C GLU A 24 5.13 10.69 13.34
N GLU A 25 4.37 11.73 13.68
CA GLU A 25 3.48 11.74 14.84
C GLU A 25 2.40 10.65 14.75
N ALA A 26 1.76 10.49 13.59
CA ALA A 26 0.77 9.44 13.40
C ALA A 26 1.36 8.03 13.54
N ASN A 27 2.56 7.80 12.99
CA ASN A 27 3.28 6.55 13.14
C ASN A 27 3.64 6.29 14.61
N TYR A 28 4.13 7.31 15.33
CA TYR A 28 4.41 7.21 16.76
C TYR A 28 3.16 6.80 17.57
N TYR A 29 1.99 7.37 17.25
CA TYR A 29 0.74 6.95 17.91
C TYR A 29 0.37 5.50 17.60
N LEU A 30 0.58 5.00 16.36
CA LEU A 30 0.34 3.59 16.03
C LEU A 30 1.26 2.65 16.79
N GLU A 31 2.56 2.97 16.86
CA GLU A 31 3.56 2.18 17.58
C GLU A 31 3.24 2.11 19.08
N ASN A 32 2.70 3.18 19.64
CA ASN A 32 2.25 3.24 21.03
C ASN A 32 0.80 2.76 21.26
N ASN A 33 0.24 2.00 20.29
CA ASN A 33 -1.10 1.43 20.35
C ASN A 33 -2.22 2.47 20.61
N LYS A 34 -2.08 3.66 20.02
CA LYS A 34 -3.04 4.76 20.10
C LYS A 34 -3.71 5.05 18.74
N PRO A 35 -4.42 4.09 18.13
CA PRO A 35 -4.94 4.23 16.77
C PRO A 35 -5.98 5.36 16.65
N ALA A 36 -6.72 5.68 17.71
CA ALA A 36 -7.68 6.77 17.72
C ALA A 36 -7.03 8.15 17.51
N GLN A 37 -5.76 8.32 17.91
CA GLN A 37 -5.01 9.56 17.72
C GLN A 37 -4.33 9.60 16.35
N ALA A 38 -3.86 8.47 15.85
CA ALA A 38 -3.23 8.35 14.54
C ALA A 38 -4.21 8.53 13.37
N ALA A 39 -5.41 7.96 13.47
CA ALA A 39 -6.38 7.91 12.40
C ALA A 39 -6.74 9.27 11.77
N PRO A 40 -7.11 10.31 12.54
CA PRO A 40 -7.46 11.61 11.98
C PRO A 40 -6.27 12.31 11.32
N ILE A 41 -5.05 12.04 11.78
CA ILE A 41 -3.84 12.61 11.19
C ILE A 41 -3.61 12.00 9.80
N PHE A 42 -3.69 10.67 9.67
CA PHE A 42 -3.59 10.01 8.37
C PHE A 42 -4.68 10.47 7.40
N ALA A 43 -5.94 10.57 7.86
CA ALA A 43 -7.04 11.04 7.04
C ALA A 43 -6.78 12.46 6.51
N LYS A 44 -6.32 13.35 7.36
CA LYS A 44 -6.01 14.74 6.96
C LYS A 44 -4.85 14.83 5.98
N LEU A 45 -3.79 14.03 6.17
CA LEU A 45 -2.68 13.96 5.25
C LEU A 45 -3.09 13.35 3.89
N ALA A 46 -4.02 12.40 3.89
CA ALA A 46 -4.56 11.84 2.67
C ALA A 46 -5.29 12.92 1.83
N GLU A 47 -6.15 13.75 2.45
CA GLU A 47 -6.83 14.87 1.79
C GLU A 47 -5.83 15.87 1.18
N VAL A 48 -4.72 16.14 1.87
CA VAL A 48 -3.66 17.02 1.36
C VAL A 48 -3.02 16.42 0.11
N LEU A 49 -2.71 15.12 0.13
CA LEU A 49 -2.13 14.44 -1.03
C LEU A 49 -3.12 14.28 -2.20
N GLU A 50 -4.43 14.15 -1.93
CA GLU A 50 -5.45 14.23 -2.98
C GLU A 50 -5.41 15.60 -3.68
N SER A 51 -5.41 16.67 -2.89
CA SER A 51 -5.34 18.05 -3.40
C SER A 51 -4.06 18.30 -4.19
N ALA A 52 -2.94 17.67 -3.78
CA ALA A 52 -1.67 17.70 -4.47
C ALA A 52 -1.58 16.74 -5.68
N LYS A 53 -2.70 16.11 -6.08
CA LYS A 53 -2.76 15.16 -7.21
C LYS A 53 -1.80 13.98 -7.08
N GLN A 54 -1.60 13.48 -5.86
CA GLN A 54 -0.78 12.31 -5.55
C GLN A 54 -1.64 11.10 -5.11
N PRO A 55 -2.48 10.55 -6.01
CA PRO A 55 -3.54 9.61 -5.64
C PRO A 55 -3.04 8.29 -5.04
N LYS A 56 -1.91 7.77 -5.51
CA LYS A 56 -1.35 6.52 -4.95
C LYS A 56 -0.92 6.69 -3.49
N ARG A 57 -0.34 7.84 -3.17
CA ARG A 57 0.07 8.16 -1.78
C ARG A 57 -1.14 8.48 -0.92
N ALA A 58 -2.13 9.22 -1.47
CA ALA A 58 -3.39 9.48 -0.80
C ALA A 58 -4.12 8.18 -0.47
N ALA A 59 -4.26 7.25 -1.42
CA ALA A 59 -4.87 5.94 -1.19
C ALA A 59 -4.17 5.15 -0.07
N ASN A 60 -2.85 5.20 0.01
CA ASN A 60 -2.09 4.57 1.09
C ASN A 60 -2.42 5.19 2.45
N LEU A 61 -2.47 6.52 2.55
CA LEU A 61 -2.81 7.19 3.81
C LEU A 61 -4.29 6.99 4.20
N HIS A 62 -5.21 6.98 3.24
CA HIS A 62 -6.60 6.59 3.50
C HIS A 62 -6.72 5.16 4.01
N SER A 63 -5.93 4.22 3.48
CA SER A 63 -5.93 2.83 3.97
C SER A 63 -5.40 2.74 5.41
N GLN A 64 -4.33 3.47 5.74
CA GLN A 64 -3.81 3.55 7.11
C GLN A 64 -4.83 4.18 8.06
N ALA A 65 -5.50 5.27 7.64
CA ALA A 65 -6.58 5.89 8.40
C ALA A 65 -7.74 4.92 8.63
N ALA A 66 -8.19 4.19 7.59
CA ALA A 66 -9.27 3.21 7.68
C ALA A 66 -8.95 2.12 8.70
N ILE A 67 -7.75 1.54 8.65
CA ILE A 67 -7.31 0.51 9.60
C ILE A 67 -7.22 1.08 11.03
N ALA A 68 -6.69 2.29 11.20
CA ALA A 68 -6.57 2.92 12.51
C ALA A 68 -7.94 3.28 13.11
N PHE A 69 -8.88 3.79 12.30
CA PHE A 69 -10.27 4.01 12.71
C PHE A 69 -10.96 2.69 13.05
N ALA A 70 -10.77 1.62 12.26
CA ALA A 70 -11.34 0.30 12.56
C ALA A 70 -10.81 -0.24 13.90
N ARG A 71 -9.52 -0.10 14.18
CA ARG A 71 -8.92 -0.51 15.46
C ARG A 71 -9.51 0.24 16.65
N SER A 72 -9.92 1.48 16.48
CA SER A 72 -10.61 2.28 17.50
C SER A 72 -12.14 2.17 17.46
N ARG A 73 -12.70 1.29 16.62
CA ARG A 73 -14.15 1.09 16.41
C ARG A 73 -14.89 2.36 16.00
N ASN A 74 -14.24 3.22 15.23
CA ASN A 74 -14.82 4.47 14.74
C ASN A 74 -15.45 4.24 13.36
N GLU A 75 -16.67 4.71 13.17
CA GLU A 75 -17.43 4.57 11.92
C GLU A 75 -16.77 5.28 10.72
N ALA A 76 -15.93 6.27 10.94
CA ALA A 76 -15.13 6.91 9.91
C ALA A 76 -14.22 5.91 9.15
N ALA A 77 -13.97 4.72 9.73
CA ALA A 77 -13.23 3.65 9.06
C ALA A 77 -13.82 3.29 7.70
N LEU A 78 -15.15 3.20 7.59
CA LEU A 78 -15.83 2.87 6.33
C LEU A 78 -15.64 3.96 5.27
N LEU A 79 -15.71 5.23 5.66
CA LEU A 79 -15.49 6.35 4.74
C LEU A 79 -14.06 6.31 4.17
N GLN A 80 -13.07 6.14 5.03
CA GLN A 80 -11.66 6.08 4.61
C GLN A 80 -11.36 4.83 3.77
N ALA A 81 -11.99 3.70 4.11
CA ALA A 81 -11.89 2.46 3.33
C ALA A 81 -12.42 2.63 1.90
N ARG A 82 -13.58 3.27 1.76
CA ARG A 82 -14.17 3.60 0.45
C ARG A 82 -13.26 4.49 -0.37
N ALA A 83 -12.74 5.57 0.22
CA ALA A 83 -11.83 6.49 -0.47
C ALA A 83 -10.59 5.75 -0.99
N ALA A 84 -9.94 4.95 -0.14
CA ALA A 84 -8.76 4.18 -0.52
C ALA A 84 -9.06 3.17 -1.66
N LEU A 85 -10.10 2.37 -1.53
CA LEU A 85 -10.45 1.34 -2.53
C LEU A 85 -10.88 1.96 -3.86
N SER A 86 -11.70 3.02 -3.83
CA SER A 86 -12.13 3.73 -5.04
C SER A 86 -10.93 4.31 -5.80
N MET A 87 -9.97 4.92 -5.08
CA MET A 87 -8.74 5.41 -5.71
C MET A 87 -7.92 4.29 -6.31
N LEU A 88 -7.67 3.20 -5.58
CA LEU A 88 -6.89 2.07 -6.09
C LEU A 88 -7.52 1.47 -7.34
N MET A 89 -8.86 1.33 -7.37
CA MET A 89 -9.60 0.86 -8.54
C MET A 89 -9.51 1.84 -9.72
N GLN A 90 -9.67 3.14 -9.48
CA GLN A 90 -9.55 4.18 -10.50
C GLN A 90 -8.18 4.17 -11.18
N TYR A 91 -7.12 3.89 -10.43
CA TYR A 91 -5.75 3.81 -10.94
C TYR A 91 -5.33 2.40 -11.39
N LYS A 92 -6.29 1.46 -11.52
CA LYS A 92 -6.06 0.07 -11.96
C LYS A 92 -5.03 -0.68 -11.09
N LEU A 93 -5.01 -0.37 -9.80
CA LEU A 93 -4.16 -1.03 -8.80
C LEU A 93 -4.94 -2.16 -8.10
N GLU A 94 -5.53 -3.04 -8.90
CA GLU A 94 -6.48 -4.07 -8.46
C GLU A 94 -5.91 -5.03 -7.42
N GLN A 95 -4.65 -5.44 -7.56
CA GLN A 95 -3.99 -6.31 -6.57
C GLN A 95 -3.86 -5.62 -5.21
N GLN A 96 -3.53 -4.32 -5.19
CA GLN A 96 -3.44 -3.55 -3.96
C GLN A 96 -4.84 -3.34 -3.36
N ALA A 97 -5.85 -3.09 -4.20
CA ALA A 97 -7.22 -2.99 -3.76
C ALA A 97 -7.72 -4.30 -3.12
N ALA A 98 -7.42 -5.45 -3.74
CA ALA A 98 -7.79 -6.76 -3.21
C ALA A 98 -7.08 -7.08 -1.87
N ALA A 99 -5.81 -6.75 -1.74
CA ALA A 99 -5.07 -6.92 -0.48
C ALA A 99 -5.66 -6.03 0.62
N LEU A 100 -5.87 -4.74 0.33
CA LEU A 100 -6.47 -3.81 1.27
C LEU A 100 -7.89 -4.24 1.69
N TYR A 101 -8.72 -4.66 0.74
CA TYR A 101 -10.07 -5.14 1.03
C TYR A 101 -10.05 -6.32 2.02
N LYS A 102 -9.19 -7.31 1.81
CA LYS A 102 -9.03 -8.45 2.73
C LYS A 102 -8.61 -8.00 4.14
N ASP A 103 -7.67 -7.05 4.22
CA ASP A 103 -7.19 -6.53 5.50
C ASP A 103 -8.28 -5.76 6.24
N LEU A 104 -9.04 -4.92 5.53
CA LEU A 104 -10.17 -4.18 6.10
C LEU A 104 -11.29 -5.12 6.56
N MET A 105 -11.66 -6.12 5.77
CA MET A 105 -12.67 -7.11 6.14
C MET A 105 -12.25 -7.88 7.40
N ARG A 106 -10.97 -8.26 7.49
CA ARG A 106 -10.41 -8.91 8.68
C ARG A 106 -10.49 -8.00 9.92
N GLU A 107 -10.08 -6.73 9.80
CA GLU A 107 -10.14 -5.77 10.92
C GLU A 107 -11.58 -5.46 11.33
N PHE A 108 -12.49 -5.25 10.39
CA PHE A 108 -13.90 -4.99 10.69
C PHE A 108 -14.55 -6.18 11.41
N THR A 109 -14.29 -7.40 10.94
CA THR A 109 -14.77 -8.63 11.59
C THR A 109 -14.21 -8.78 13.00
N LYS A 110 -12.89 -8.61 13.16
CA LYS A 110 -12.19 -8.67 14.45
C LYS A 110 -12.72 -7.65 15.47
N ARG A 111 -13.16 -6.49 15.01
CA ARG A 111 -13.67 -5.39 15.85
C ARG A 111 -15.20 -5.42 16.03
N GLY A 112 -15.89 -6.35 15.40
CA GLY A 112 -17.34 -6.46 15.46
C GLY A 112 -18.10 -5.38 14.70
N MET A 113 -17.45 -4.72 13.71
CA MET A 113 -18.02 -3.67 12.86
C MET A 113 -18.80 -4.30 11.69
N LYS A 114 -19.86 -5.06 11.99
CA LYS A 114 -20.61 -5.86 11.01
C LYS A 114 -21.21 -5.00 9.91
N THR A 115 -21.84 -3.89 10.26
CA THR A 115 -22.48 -2.96 9.29
C THR A 115 -21.47 -2.37 8.31
N ALA A 116 -20.27 -2.04 8.78
CA ALA A 116 -19.20 -1.54 7.92
C ALA A 116 -18.65 -2.64 6.99
N ALA A 117 -18.49 -3.87 7.50
CA ALA A 117 -18.07 -5.01 6.71
C ALA A 117 -19.10 -5.35 5.61
N GLU A 118 -20.39 -5.40 5.95
CA GLU A 118 -21.48 -5.67 5.01
C GLU A 118 -21.57 -4.59 3.93
N ALA A 119 -21.48 -3.30 4.32
CA ALA A 119 -21.49 -2.19 3.38
C ALA A 119 -20.30 -2.27 2.41
N LEU A 120 -19.09 -2.52 2.91
CA LEU A 120 -17.90 -2.66 2.09
C LEU A 120 -17.97 -3.87 1.16
N SER A 121 -18.48 -5.00 1.67
CA SER A 121 -18.68 -6.23 0.89
C SER A 121 -19.68 -6.04 -0.25
N LYS A 122 -20.80 -5.36 0.01
CA LYS A 122 -21.81 -5.06 -1.00
C LYS A 122 -21.26 -4.15 -2.11
N GLU A 123 -20.41 -3.19 -1.76
CA GLU A 123 -19.91 -2.18 -2.69
C GLU A 123 -18.70 -2.67 -3.52
N PHE A 124 -17.79 -3.41 -2.91
CA PHE A 124 -16.52 -3.79 -3.53
C PHE A 124 -16.33 -5.30 -3.68
N GLY A 125 -17.11 -6.12 -2.96
CA GLY A 125 -16.91 -7.56 -2.88
C GLY A 125 -16.94 -8.26 -4.23
N GLU A 126 -17.92 -7.98 -5.07
CA GLU A 126 -18.04 -8.58 -6.41
C GLU A 126 -16.93 -8.13 -7.35
N ILE A 127 -16.58 -6.83 -7.31
CA ILE A 127 -15.57 -6.24 -8.20
C ILE A 127 -14.18 -6.80 -7.87
N ILE A 128 -13.87 -6.89 -6.59
CA ILE A 128 -12.54 -7.34 -6.12
C ILE A 128 -12.41 -8.86 -6.13
N SER A 129 -13.51 -9.60 -6.03
CA SER A 129 -13.53 -11.07 -6.08
C SER A 129 -13.44 -11.62 -7.50
N GLN A 130 -13.58 -10.80 -8.53
CA GLN A 130 -13.28 -11.24 -9.89
C GLN A 130 -11.80 -11.59 -9.99
N PRO A 131 -11.43 -12.76 -10.51
CA PRO A 131 -10.04 -13.11 -10.71
C PRO A 131 -9.42 -12.05 -11.64
N THR A 132 -8.68 -11.15 -11.06
CA THR A 132 -7.79 -10.30 -11.86
C THR A 132 -6.91 -11.20 -12.67
N ALA A 133 -6.88 -11.02 -13.99
CA ALA A 133 -5.96 -11.76 -14.83
C ALA A 133 -4.58 -11.70 -14.15
N PRO A 134 -3.91 -12.84 -13.91
CA PRO A 134 -2.63 -12.83 -13.23
C PRO A 134 -1.74 -11.83 -13.96
N ASP A 135 -1.15 -10.90 -13.21
CA ASP A 135 -0.18 -9.96 -13.80
C ASP A 135 0.78 -10.83 -14.61
N PRO A 136 0.91 -10.62 -15.94
CA PRO A 136 1.83 -11.42 -16.74
C PRO A 136 3.24 -11.47 -16.16
N ARG A 137 3.57 -10.50 -15.29
CA ARG A 137 4.76 -10.49 -14.46
C ARG A 137 4.73 -11.55 -13.35
N THR A 138 3.58 -11.84 -12.72
CA THR A 138 3.45 -12.86 -11.66
C THR A 138 3.23 -14.27 -12.21
N ALA A 139 2.64 -14.43 -13.40
CA ALA A 139 2.44 -15.72 -14.03
C ALA A 139 3.75 -16.39 -14.46
N GLN A 140 4.80 -15.63 -14.68
CA GLN A 140 6.14 -16.15 -15.06
C GLN A 140 7.05 -16.46 -13.85
N TRP A 141 6.58 -16.25 -12.63
CA TRP A 141 7.39 -16.25 -11.42
C TRP A 141 7.51 -17.59 -10.69
N ASN A 142 6.92 -18.64 -11.22
CA ASN A 142 7.11 -19.99 -10.67
C ASN A 142 8.51 -20.56 -10.87
N SER A 143 9.43 -19.82 -11.47
CA SER A 143 10.76 -20.29 -11.86
C SER A 143 11.95 -19.46 -11.36
N LEU A 144 11.77 -18.65 -10.28
CA LEU A 144 12.95 -18.12 -9.60
C LEU A 144 13.77 -19.29 -9.04
N PRO A 145 15.07 -19.35 -9.34
CA PRO A 145 15.91 -20.38 -8.75
C PRO A 145 15.89 -20.21 -7.23
N SER A 146 15.85 -21.32 -6.50
CA SER A 146 15.85 -21.31 -5.03
C SER A 146 17.12 -20.67 -4.43
N HIS A 147 18.20 -20.61 -5.21
CA HIS A 147 19.48 -20.05 -4.81
C HIS A 147 20.07 -19.19 -5.93
N CYS A 148 20.79 -18.15 -5.54
CA CYS A 148 21.53 -17.32 -6.48
C CYS A 148 22.65 -18.13 -7.15
N PRO A 149 22.72 -18.19 -8.48
CA PRO A 149 23.74 -18.97 -9.18
C PRO A 149 25.16 -18.43 -8.94
N THR A 150 25.31 -17.19 -8.52
CA THR A 150 26.62 -16.56 -8.33
C THR A 150 27.14 -16.69 -6.90
N CYS A 151 26.29 -16.46 -5.87
CA CYS A 151 26.74 -16.47 -4.48
C CYS A 151 26.11 -17.58 -3.61
N GLY A 152 25.20 -18.39 -4.16
CA GLY A 152 24.54 -19.48 -3.43
C GLY A 152 23.52 -19.04 -2.38
N ALA A 153 23.28 -17.75 -2.21
CA ALA A 153 22.28 -17.24 -1.26
C ALA A 153 20.86 -17.69 -1.64
N SER A 154 20.05 -18.06 -0.66
CA SER A 154 18.65 -18.40 -0.89
C SER A 154 17.87 -17.18 -1.39
N LEU A 155 17.11 -17.37 -2.47
CA LEU A 155 16.30 -16.32 -3.08
C LEU A 155 14.84 -16.51 -2.66
N ARG A 156 14.31 -15.53 -1.93
CA ARG A 156 12.89 -15.47 -1.59
C ARG A 156 12.25 -14.35 -2.39
N GLN A 157 11.05 -14.57 -2.92
CA GLN A 157 10.32 -13.56 -3.70
C GLN A 157 10.12 -12.23 -2.96
N SER A 158 10.09 -12.27 -1.63
CA SER A 158 9.95 -11.08 -0.77
C SER A 158 11.26 -10.31 -0.57
N GLU A 159 12.41 -10.89 -0.91
CA GLU A 159 13.74 -10.34 -0.60
C GLU A 159 14.52 -9.92 -1.86
N VAL A 160 13.97 -10.17 -3.04
CA VAL A 160 14.61 -9.79 -4.31
C VAL A 160 14.10 -8.43 -4.80
N LYS A 161 15.02 -7.62 -5.33
CA LYS A 161 14.69 -6.32 -5.92
C LYS A 161 14.56 -6.45 -7.43
N TRP A 162 13.42 -5.99 -7.96
CA TRP A 162 13.16 -5.99 -9.39
C TRP A 162 13.76 -4.74 -10.03
N THR A 163 14.60 -4.95 -11.03
CA THR A 163 15.26 -3.86 -11.77
C THR A 163 14.65 -3.65 -13.15
N GLU A 164 14.15 -4.72 -13.79
CA GLU A 164 13.49 -4.69 -15.11
C GLU A 164 12.34 -5.71 -15.15
N ALA A 165 11.55 -5.71 -16.24
CA ALA A 165 10.36 -6.57 -16.39
C ALA A 165 10.65 -8.08 -16.20
N HIS A 166 11.89 -8.52 -16.37
CA HIS A 166 12.30 -9.93 -16.31
C HIS A 166 13.64 -10.16 -15.61
N THR A 167 14.09 -9.21 -14.80
CA THR A 167 15.41 -9.31 -14.13
C THR A 167 15.27 -8.95 -12.67
N VAL A 168 15.73 -9.84 -11.79
CA VAL A 168 15.86 -9.58 -10.35
C VAL A 168 17.30 -9.40 -9.98
N GLU A 169 17.54 -8.52 -9.04
CA GLU A 169 18.86 -8.33 -8.43
C GLU A 169 18.94 -9.14 -7.13
N CYS A 170 19.99 -9.94 -6.99
CA CYS A 170 20.24 -10.66 -5.75
C CYS A 170 20.54 -9.68 -4.62
N GLY A 171 19.77 -9.71 -3.54
CA GLY A 171 19.93 -8.81 -2.40
C GLY A 171 21.27 -8.96 -1.65
N PHE A 172 22.05 -10.04 -1.92
CA PHE A 172 23.32 -10.32 -1.26
C PHE A 172 24.54 -9.93 -2.09
N CYS A 173 24.54 -10.21 -3.40
CA CYS A 173 25.70 -9.97 -4.26
C CYS A 173 25.45 -8.99 -5.41
N GLY A 174 24.23 -8.47 -5.56
CA GLY A 174 23.86 -7.53 -6.60
C GLY A 174 23.80 -8.12 -8.02
N THR A 175 24.01 -9.44 -8.16
CA THR A 175 24.01 -10.06 -9.49
C THR A 175 22.61 -10.10 -10.09
N PRO A 176 22.42 -9.65 -11.34
CA PRO A 176 21.15 -9.76 -12.03
C PRO A 176 20.85 -11.21 -12.38
N ILE A 177 19.69 -11.70 -11.97
CA ILE A 177 19.21 -13.06 -12.21
C ILE A 177 18.03 -12.98 -13.17
N ARG A 178 18.10 -13.72 -14.27
CA ARG A 178 16.98 -13.89 -15.19
C ARG A 178 16.33 -15.24 -14.92
N PRO A 179 15.02 -15.27 -14.59
CA PRO A 179 14.29 -16.53 -14.48
C PRO A 179 14.36 -17.28 -15.81
N SER A 180 14.60 -18.58 -15.75
CA SER A 180 14.52 -19.43 -16.94
C SER A 180 13.06 -19.55 -17.37
N VAL A 181 12.81 -19.41 -18.66
CA VAL A 181 11.51 -19.64 -19.31
C VAL A 181 11.19 -21.13 -19.28
#